data_4eecbd509a7b1cbb12b0e53eacf502d0
#
_entry.id   4eecbd509a7b1cbb12b0e53eacf502d0
#
_cell.length_a   1.000
_cell.length_b   1.000
_cell.length_c   1.000
_cell.angle_alpha   90.00
_cell.angle_beta   90.00
_cell.angle_gamma   90.00
#
_symmetry.space_group_name_H-M   'P 1'
#
loop_
_entity.id
_entity.type
_entity.pdbx_description
1 polymer ?
#
loop_
_entity_poly.entity_id
_entity_poly.type
_entity_poly.pdbx_seq_one_letter_code
_entity_poly.pdbx_strand_id
1 'polypeptide(L)'
;MIASNRTRRAPLKARQLANRAAARIRRRAPGPLAAHVMAQGLSHRDATSVAGTLRKVAAKLGILGTAGRAHAGRHMRSCLRYTRTQVAVIAANYKARKPAYKIVAARLALAA
;
A
#
# COMPACT_ATOMS: atom_id res chain seq x y z
N MET A 1 22.21 -4.29 -25.66
CA MET A 1 22.84 -3.86 -24.40
C MET A 1 21.99 -2.86 -23.62
N ILE A 2 21.43 -1.85 -24.25
CA ILE A 2 20.56 -0.86 -23.58
C ILE A 2 19.29 -1.52 -23.00
N ALA A 3 18.72 -2.50 -23.70
CA ALA A 3 17.55 -3.24 -23.26
C ALA A 3 17.80 -4.02 -21.96
N SER A 4 18.98 -4.63 -21.80
CA SER A 4 19.33 -5.38 -20.59
C SER A 4 19.50 -4.48 -19.37
N ASN A 5 19.98 -3.25 -19.55
CA ASN A 5 20.07 -2.27 -18.46
C ASN A 5 18.71 -1.81 -17.98
N ARG A 6 17.77 -1.59 -18.90
CA ARG A 6 16.38 -1.26 -18.54
C ARG A 6 15.73 -2.39 -17.76
N THR A 7 15.91 -3.62 -18.19
CA THR A 7 15.37 -4.81 -17.53
C THR A 7 15.93 -4.97 -16.12
N ARG A 8 17.23 -4.67 -15.90
CA ARG A 8 17.87 -4.71 -14.59
C ARG A 8 17.42 -3.59 -13.67
N ARG A 9 17.14 -2.39 -14.22
CA ARG A 9 16.72 -1.22 -13.44
C ARG A 9 15.29 -1.32 -12.92
N ALA A 10 14.39 -1.96 -13.66
CA ALA A 10 12.98 -2.07 -13.25
C ALA A 10 12.78 -2.75 -11.89
N PRO A 11 13.40 -3.90 -11.58
CA PRO A 11 13.30 -4.49 -10.24
C PRO A 11 13.92 -3.63 -9.14
N LEU A 12 15.02 -2.91 -9.45
CA LEU A 12 15.65 -2.00 -8.50
C LEU A 12 14.76 -0.81 -8.17
N LYS A 13 14.10 -0.23 -9.16
CA LYS A 13 13.13 0.86 -8.95
C LYS A 13 11.96 0.40 -8.09
N ALA A 14 11.40 -0.78 -8.37
CA ALA A 14 10.31 -1.34 -7.59
C ALA A 14 10.73 -1.54 -6.13
N ARG A 15 11.93 -2.06 -5.89
CA ARG A 15 12.48 -2.23 -4.55
C ARG A 15 12.69 -0.89 -3.84
N GLN A 16 13.19 0.12 -4.54
CA GLN A 16 13.36 1.47 -3.98
C GLN A 16 12.03 2.09 -3.58
N LEU A 17 10.99 1.96 -4.40
CA LEU A 17 9.65 2.45 -4.08
C LEU A 17 9.08 1.74 -2.85
N ALA A 18 9.22 0.41 -2.78
CA ALA A 18 8.79 -0.36 -1.63
C ALA A 18 9.54 0.04 -0.35
N ASN A 19 10.86 0.24 -0.44
CA ASN A 19 11.69 0.66 0.69
C ASN A 19 11.33 2.06 1.18
N ARG A 20 11.06 2.99 0.28
CA ARG A 20 10.60 4.35 0.62
C ARG A 20 9.25 4.32 1.31
N ALA A 21 8.30 3.53 0.80
CA ALA A 21 7.00 3.37 1.41
C ALA A 21 7.12 2.78 2.82
N ALA A 22 7.92 1.72 2.98
CA ALA A 22 8.16 1.10 4.28
C ALA A 22 8.80 2.08 5.28
N ALA A 23 9.78 2.87 4.84
CA ALA A 23 10.43 3.87 5.68
C ALA A 23 9.46 4.97 6.09
N ARG A 24 8.60 5.42 5.18
CA ARG A 24 7.57 6.42 5.46
C ARG A 24 6.57 5.92 6.49
N ILE A 25 6.11 4.67 6.37
CA ILE A 25 5.19 4.06 7.33
C ILE A 25 5.85 3.92 8.70
N ARG A 26 7.13 3.58 8.78
CA ARG A 26 7.87 3.51 10.04
C ARG A 26 8.03 4.86 10.72
N ARG A 27 8.27 5.92 9.95
CA ARG A 27 8.52 7.27 10.48
C ARG A 27 7.25 8.03 10.79
N ARG A 28 6.23 7.91 9.96
CA ARG A 28 5.05 8.76 9.94
C ARG A 28 3.74 7.99 9.82
N ALA A 29 3.64 6.82 10.42
CA ALA A 29 2.31 6.22 10.53
C ALA A 29 1.39 7.22 11.27
N PRO A 30 0.18 7.51 10.79
CA PRO A 30 -0.58 6.87 9.73
C PRO A 30 -0.17 7.28 8.31
N GLY A 31 -0.51 6.43 7.34
CA GLY A 31 -0.28 6.66 5.92
C GLY A 31 -1.43 6.20 5.05
N PRO A 32 -1.46 6.60 3.75
CA PRO A 32 -2.47 6.13 2.82
C PRO A 32 -2.43 4.61 2.66
N LEU A 33 -3.56 3.99 2.35
CA LEU A 33 -3.64 2.53 2.17
C LEU A 33 -2.66 2.03 1.10
N ALA A 34 -2.52 2.75 -0.01
CA ALA A 34 -1.58 2.40 -1.07
C ALA A 34 -0.13 2.33 -0.56
N ALA A 35 0.27 3.24 0.33
CA ALA A 35 1.61 3.24 0.91
C ALA A 35 1.87 2.00 1.77
N HIS A 36 0.89 1.58 2.57
CA HIS A 36 0.98 0.35 3.36
C HIS A 36 1.14 -0.87 2.47
N VAL A 37 0.40 -0.93 1.35
CA VAL A 37 0.45 -2.04 0.40
C VAL A 37 1.79 -2.04 -0.35
N MET A 38 2.26 -0.88 -0.82
CA MET A 38 3.56 -0.76 -1.50
C MET A 38 4.71 -1.16 -0.60
N ALA A 39 4.62 -0.90 0.69
CA ALA A 39 5.62 -1.32 1.67
C ALA A 39 5.79 -2.85 1.72
N GLN A 40 4.78 -3.60 1.28
CA GLN A 40 4.83 -5.06 1.19
C GLN A 40 5.37 -5.57 -0.15
N GLY A 41 5.76 -4.68 -1.05
CA GLY A 41 6.46 -5.04 -2.28
C GLY A 41 5.64 -5.04 -3.56
N LEU A 42 4.36 -4.70 -3.53
CA LEU A 42 3.55 -4.58 -4.74
C LEU A 42 3.92 -3.34 -5.54
N SER A 43 3.75 -3.41 -6.87
CA SER A 43 3.90 -2.27 -7.75
C SER A 43 2.86 -1.20 -7.43
N HIS A 44 3.11 0.03 -7.85
CA HIS A 44 2.16 1.14 -7.64
C HIS A 44 0.77 0.83 -8.23
N ARG A 45 0.72 0.21 -9.40
CA ARG A 45 -0.52 -0.17 -10.06
C ARG A 45 -1.31 -1.19 -9.24
N ASP A 46 -0.65 -2.25 -8.80
CA ASP A 46 -1.28 -3.30 -7.99
C ASP A 46 -1.68 -2.78 -6.62
N ALA A 47 -0.83 -1.95 -6.00
CA ALA A 47 -1.12 -1.31 -4.73
C ALA A 47 -2.36 -0.43 -4.79
N THR A 48 -2.55 0.31 -5.89
CA THR A 48 -3.73 1.15 -6.09
C THR A 48 -4.99 0.30 -6.19
N SER A 49 -4.95 -0.82 -6.91
CA SER A 49 -6.07 -1.76 -7.00
C SER A 49 -6.44 -2.35 -5.65
N VAL A 50 -5.45 -2.83 -4.89
CA VAL A 50 -5.68 -3.40 -3.56
C VAL A 50 -6.19 -2.34 -2.60
N ALA A 51 -5.63 -1.13 -2.62
CA ALA A 51 -6.06 -0.02 -1.77
C ALA A 51 -7.53 0.35 -2.02
N GLY A 52 -7.98 0.33 -3.27
CA GLY A 52 -9.38 0.57 -3.60
C GLY A 52 -10.33 -0.44 -2.94
N THR A 53 -9.97 -1.72 -2.95
CA THR A 53 -10.73 -2.77 -2.29
C THR A 53 -10.67 -2.65 -0.76
N LEU A 54 -9.50 -2.33 -0.22
CA LEU A 54 -9.33 -2.12 1.22
C LEU A 54 -10.17 -0.96 1.74
N ARG A 55 -10.34 0.12 0.96
CA ARG A 55 -11.24 1.22 1.33
C ARG A 55 -12.69 0.77 1.46
N LYS A 56 -13.15 -0.08 0.55
CA LYS A 56 -14.51 -0.65 0.61
C LYS A 56 -14.69 -1.49 1.86
N VAL A 57 -13.69 -2.30 2.20
CA VAL A 57 -13.71 -3.11 3.42
C VAL A 57 -13.72 -2.21 4.66
N ALA A 58 -12.90 -1.17 4.68
CA ALA A 58 -12.86 -0.20 5.79
C ALA A 58 -14.22 0.46 5.99
N ALA A 59 -14.90 0.85 4.91
CA ALA A 59 -16.24 1.44 4.99
C ALA A 59 -17.25 0.46 5.59
N LYS A 60 -17.20 -0.81 5.22
CA LYS A 60 -18.07 -1.84 5.78
C LYS A 60 -17.82 -2.07 7.26
N LEU A 61 -16.58 -1.97 7.71
CA LEU A 61 -16.19 -2.15 9.10
C LEU A 61 -16.40 -0.89 9.95
N GLY A 62 -16.74 0.23 9.33
CA GLY A 62 -16.90 1.51 10.02
C GLY A 62 -15.56 2.11 10.48
N ILE A 63 -14.45 1.71 9.89
CA ILE A 63 -13.13 2.26 10.20
C ILE A 63 -12.95 3.56 9.41
N LEU A 64 -12.80 4.67 10.15
CA LEU A 64 -12.55 5.98 9.57
C LEU A 64 -11.05 6.30 9.63
N GLY A 65 -10.48 6.66 8.48
CA GLY A 65 -9.12 7.15 8.43
C GLY A 65 -9.02 8.61 8.86
N THR A 66 -7.81 9.07 9.08
CA THR A 66 -7.52 10.48 9.37
C THR A 66 -7.35 11.24 8.07
N ALA A 67 -7.95 12.42 7.96
CA ALA A 67 -7.80 13.27 6.79
C ALA A 67 -6.34 13.70 6.62
N GLY A 68 -5.85 13.67 5.39
CA GLY A 68 -4.48 14.06 5.05
C GLY A 68 -4.33 14.31 3.56
N ARG A 69 -3.11 14.48 3.12
CA ARG A 69 -2.77 14.70 1.71
C ARG A 69 -1.71 13.70 1.27
N ALA A 70 -1.80 13.26 0.02
CA ALA A 70 -0.84 12.37 -0.60
C ALA A 70 -0.54 12.83 -2.03
N HIS A 71 0.67 12.53 -2.48
CA HIS A 71 1.04 12.78 -3.87
C HIS A 71 0.30 11.83 -4.82
N ALA A 72 -0.29 12.41 -5.86
CA ALA A 72 -0.89 11.69 -6.97
C ALA A 72 -0.37 12.30 -8.27
N GLY A 73 0.76 11.79 -8.77
CA GLY A 73 1.48 12.39 -9.89
C GLY A 73 2.11 13.73 -9.48
N ARG A 74 1.78 14.80 -10.19
CA ARG A 74 2.30 16.15 -9.94
C ARG A 74 1.55 16.93 -8.86
N HIS A 75 0.42 16.43 -8.40
CA HIS A 75 -0.47 17.13 -7.48
C HIS A 75 -0.58 16.42 -6.13
N MET A 76 -0.83 17.21 -5.09
CA MET A 76 -1.25 16.69 -3.80
C MET A 76 -2.77 16.57 -3.80
N ARG A 77 -3.27 15.41 -3.41
CA ARG A 77 -4.71 15.16 -3.30
C ARG A 77 -5.08 14.83 -1.86
N SER A 78 -6.29 15.18 -1.48
CA SER A 78 -6.85 14.76 -0.20
C SER A 78 -6.95 13.24 -0.17
N CYS A 79 -6.54 12.64 0.95
CA CYS A 79 -6.64 11.20 1.15
C CYS A 79 -6.95 10.91 2.61
N LEU A 80 -7.42 9.70 2.88
CA LEU A 80 -7.56 9.19 4.23
C LEU A 80 -6.31 8.39 4.59
N ARG A 81 -5.78 8.62 5.78
CA ARG A 81 -4.61 7.94 6.32
C ARG A 81 -5.04 6.97 7.40
N TYR A 82 -4.41 5.81 7.41
CA TYR A 82 -4.73 4.73 8.34
C TYR A 82 -3.48 4.31 9.12
N THR A 83 -3.67 3.98 10.39
CA THR A 83 -2.59 3.42 11.22
C THR A 83 -2.35 1.96 10.83
N ARG A 84 -1.22 1.41 11.25
CA ARG A 84 -0.92 -0.01 11.03
C ARG A 84 -1.98 -0.92 11.63
N THR A 85 -2.45 -0.61 12.83
CA THR A 85 -3.50 -1.37 13.51
C THR A 85 -4.79 -1.37 12.70
N GLN A 86 -5.21 -0.21 12.19
CA GLN A 86 -6.39 -0.10 11.32
C GLN A 86 -6.22 -0.92 10.05
N VAL A 87 -5.07 -0.83 9.39
CA VAL A 87 -4.78 -1.58 8.17
C VAL A 87 -4.77 -3.09 8.45
N ALA A 88 -4.25 -3.53 9.59
CA ALA A 88 -4.25 -4.94 9.97
C ALA A 88 -5.68 -5.49 10.10
N VAL A 89 -6.58 -4.76 10.74
CA VAL A 89 -7.99 -5.15 10.86
C VAL A 89 -8.67 -5.20 9.50
N ILE A 90 -8.44 -4.18 8.67
CA ILE A 90 -9.00 -4.12 7.31
C ILE A 90 -8.50 -5.31 6.48
N ALA A 91 -7.20 -5.58 6.51
CA ALA A 91 -6.59 -6.66 5.75
C ALA A 91 -7.07 -8.05 6.19
N ALA A 92 -7.31 -8.24 7.48
CA ALA A 92 -7.84 -9.48 8.02
C ALA A 92 -9.24 -9.82 7.47
N ASN A 93 -10.01 -8.80 7.09
CA ASN A 93 -11.33 -8.94 6.52
C ASN A 93 -11.35 -8.86 4.98
N TYR A 94 -10.18 -8.75 4.37
CA TYR A 94 -10.05 -8.66 2.91
C TYR A 94 -9.95 -10.06 2.29
N LYS A 95 -10.85 -10.35 1.36
CA LYS A 95 -10.87 -11.63 0.64
C LYS A 95 -10.31 -11.45 -0.76
N ALA A 96 -9.00 -11.57 -0.90
CA ALA A 96 -8.32 -11.44 -2.17
C ALA A 96 -8.50 -12.69 -3.03
N ARG A 97 -8.58 -12.51 -4.36
CA ARG A 97 -8.62 -13.61 -5.32
C ARG A 97 -7.23 -13.98 -5.83
N LYS A 98 -6.37 -12.99 -6.09
CA LYS A 98 -5.03 -13.23 -6.61
C LYS A 98 -4.09 -13.69 -5.50
N PRO A 99 -3.25 -14.73 -5.74
CA PRO A 99 -2.33 -15.23 -4.72
C PRO A 99 -1.38 -14.18 -4.17
N ALA A 100 -0.84 -13.30 -5.02
CA ALA A 100 0.03 -12.21 -4.59
C ALA A 100 -0.67 -11.26 -3.62
N TYR A 101 -1.94 -10.96 -3.84
CA TYR A 101 -2.74 -10.09 -2.98
C TYR A 101 -3.09 -10.78 -1.65
N LYS A 102 -3.32 -12.08 -1.66
CA LYS A 102 -3.54 -12.88 -0.44
C LYS A 102 -2.32 -12.82 0.47
N ILE A 103 -1.13 -12.96 -0.09
CA ILE A 103 0.14 -12.87 0.65
C ILE A 103 0.31 -11.50 1.28
N VAL A 104 0.05 -10.44 0.51
CA VAL A 104 0.16 -9.06 1.00
C VAL A 104 -0.86 -8.79 2.12
N ALA A 105 -2.11 -9.22 1.93
CA ALA A 105 -3.14 -9.07 2.95
C ALA A 105 -2.77 -9.80 4.25
N ALA A 106 -2.23 -11.01 4.15
CA ALA A 106 -1.77 -11.77 5.33
C ALA A 106 -0.63 -11.03 6.06
N ARG A 107 0.32 -10.48 5.32
CA ARG A 107 1.43 -9.71 5.91
C ARG A 107 0.94 -8.44 6.60
N LEU A 108 0.01 -7.73 5.99
CA LEU A 108 -0.58 -6.53 6.59
C LEU A 108 -1.34 -6.85 7.87
N ALA A 109 -2.07 -7.96 7.89
CA ALA A 109 -2.79 -8.40 9.07
C ALA A 109 -1.86 -8.76 10.25
N LEU A 110 -0.65 -9.22 9.95
CA LEU A 110 0.35 -9.57 10.96
C LEU A 110 1.25 -8.41 11.38
N ALA A 111 1.25 -7.31 10.63
CA ALA A 111 2.16 -6.18 10.83
C ALA A 111 1.70 -5.16 11.89
N ALA A 112 0.61 -5.44 12.57
CA ALA A 112 0.06 -4.55 13.61
C ALA A 112 0.96 -4.45 14.85
#